data_2ebd9f3082210e6533dd89d30f1ba953
#
_entry.id   2ebd9f3082210e6533dd89d30f1ba953
#
_cell.length_a   1.000
_cell.length_b   1.000
_cell.length_c   1.000
_cell.angle_alpha   90.00
_cell.angle_beta   90.00
_cell.angle_gamma   90.00
#
_symmetry.space_group_name_H-M   'P 1'
#
loop_
_entity.id
_entity.type
_entity.pdbx_description
1 polymer ?
#
loop_
_entity_poly.entity_id
_entity_poly.type
_entity_poly.pdbx_seq_one_letter_code
_entity_poly.pdbx_strand_id
1 'polypeptide(L)'
;MKKNLAYIGLASLIMAFASCESGDNEFPDFDYQTVYFANQYGLRTIELGESEFVDNTLDNQHKMKINAAWGGGYTNRRNVIIDFKIDESLCDNLYFKSTNQPLVPMPASYYKLASDQITIPQGQIMAGVEVQLTDAFFADEKSTGENY
;
A
#
# COMPACT_ATOMS: atom_id res chain seq x y z
N MET A 1 -58.69 33.06 4.62
CA MET A 1 -57.47 32.86 5.40
C MET A 1 -56.95 31.41 5.31
N LYS A 2 -57.74 30.35 5.46
CA LYS A 2 -57.21 28.93 5.43
C LYS A 2 -56.58 28.51 4.07
N LYS A 3 -57.10 29.01 2.92
CA LYS A 3 -56.52 28.68 1.60
C LYS A 3 -55.14 29.28 1.36
N ASN A 4 -54.86 30.50 1.86
CA ASN A 4 -53.55 31.12 1.70
C ASN A 4 -52.47 30.46 2.57
N LEU A 5 -52.85 29.89 3.72
CA LEU A 5 -51.94 29.16 4.59
C LEU A 5 -51.48 27.85 3.95
N ALA A 6 -52.38 27.19 3.18
CA ALA A 6 -52.06 25.96 2.46
C ALA A 6 -51.07 26.20 1.31
N TYR A 7 -51.17 27.34 0.59
CA TYR A 7 -50.23 27.69 -0.47
C TYR A 7 -48.83 28.07 0.06
N ILE A 8 -48.78 28.72 1.24
CA ILE A 8 -47.51 29.05 1.90
C ILE A 8 -46.81 27.76 2.35
N GLY A 9 -47.55 26.82 2.93
CA GLY A 9 -47.01 25.51 3.32
C GLY A 9 -46.50 24.66 2.15
N LEU A 10 -47.19 24.71 0.99
CA LEU A 10 -46.80 24.00 -0.20
C LEU A 10 -45.54 24.64 -0.86
N ALA A 11 -45.44 25.95 -0.87
CA ALA A 11 -44.29 26.68 -1.39
C ALA A 11 -43.03 26.45 -0.56
N SER A 12 -43.13 26.40 0.78
CA SER A 12 -42.00 26.12 1.64
C SER A 12 -41.53 24.67 1.52
N LEU A 13 -42.42 23.70 1.23
CA LEU A 13 -42.04 22.31 1.01
C LEU A 13 -41.25 22.12 -0.30
N ILE A 14 -41.60 22.89 -1.36
CA ILE A 14 -40.90 22.84 -2.65
C ILE A 14 -39.48 23.43 -2.55
N MET A 15 -39.29 24.47 -1.74
CA MET A 15 -37.94 25.03 -1.51
C MET A 15 -37.02 24.12 -0.72
N ALA A 16 -37.51 23.17 0.07
CA ALA A 16 -36.72 22.25 0.83
C ALA A 16 -36.04 21.17 -0.05
N PHE A 17 -36.51 20.93 -1.26
CA PHE A 17 -35.92 19.97 -2.20
C PHE A 17 -34.90 20.61 -3.18
N ALA A 18 -34.75 21.92 -3.19
CA ALA A 18 -33.81 22.62 -4.07
C ALA A 18 -32.41 22.83 -3.46
N SER A 19 -32.16 22.30 -2.26
CA SER A 19 -30.94 22.59 -1.50
C SER A 19 -30.02 21.38 -1.33
N CYS A 20 -29.72 20.65 -2.39
CA CYS A 20 -28.58 19.74 -2.42
C CYS A 20 -28.17 19.45 -3.87
N GLU A 21 -27.74 20.46 -4.61
CA GLU A 21 -26.72 20.20 -5.61
C GLU A 21 -25.38 20.19 -4.88
N SER A 22 -24.97 19.01 -4.40
CA SER A 22 -23.54 18.77 -4.23
C SER A 22 -22.98 18.79 -5.66
N GLY A 23 -22.42 19.93 -6.05
CA GLY A 23 -21.70 20.00 -7.31
C GLY A 23 -20.66 18.91 -7.33
N ASP A 24 -20.65 18.09 -8.37
CA ASP A 24 -19.56 17.17 -8.64
C ASP A 24 -18.31 18.04 -8.84
N ASN A 25 -17.55 18.20 -7.78
CA ASN A 25 -16.24 18.83 -7.86
C ASN A 25 -15.31 17.83 -8.56
N GLU A 26 -15.40 17.75 -9.88
CA GLU A 26 -14.43 17.03 -10.69
C GLU A 26 -13.13 17.84 -10.71
N PHE A 27 -12.13 17.33 -10.02
CA PHE A 27 -10.76 17.83 -10.16
C PHE A 27 -10.09 17.08 -11.32
N PRO A 28 -9.37 17.78 -12.21
CA PRO A 28 -8.60 17.10 -13.24
C PRO A 28 -7.53 16.20 -12.60
N ASP A 29 -7.17 15.11 -13.30
CA ASP A 29 -6.03 14.29 -12.94
C ASP A 29 -4.77 15.17 -12.90
N PHE A 30 -3.81 14.78 -12.07
CA PHE A 30 -2.50 15.44 -12.06
C PHE A 30 -1.77 15.21 -13.38
N ASP A 31 -1.01 16.22 -13.83
CA ASP A 31 -0.18 16.13 -15.04
C ASP A 31 0.91 15.06 -14.93
N TYR A 32 1.35 14.78 -13.71
CA TYR A 32 2.41 13.83 -13.41
C TYR A 32 1.87 12.61 -12.68
N GLN A 33 2.19 11.44 -13.21
CA GLN A 33 1.94 10.16 -12.57
C GLN A 33 3.22 9.67 -11.90
N THR A 34 3.09 9.06 -10.74
CA THR A 34 4.20 8.56 -9.94
C THR A 34 4.02 7.09 -9.59
N VAL A 35 5.14 6.42 -9.35
CA VAL A 35 5.15 5.10 -8.73
C VAL A 35 5.99 5.16 -7.46
N TYR A 36 5.59 4.41 -6.44
CA TYR A 36 6.30 4.36 -5.17
C TYR A 36 6.05 3.01 -4.48
N PHE A 37 6.96 2.62 -3.59
CA PHE A 37 6.72 1.45 -2.74
C PHE A 37 5.71 1.81 -1.65
N ALA A 38 4.65 1.02 -1.54
CA ALA A 38 3.49 1.36 -0.71
C ALA A 38 3.79 1.31 0.80
N ASN A 39 4.63 0.38 1.24
CA ASN A 39 4.92 0.16 2.65
C ASN A 39 6.38 0.50 2.95
N GLN A 40 6.67 1.79 3.15
CA GLN A 40 8.04 2.29 3.37
C GLN A 40 8.41 2.43 4.84
N TYR A 41 7.45 2.31 5.75
CA TYR A 41 7.65 2.54 7.17
C TYR A 41 7.44 1.26 7.98
N GLY A 42 8.32 1.06 8.92
CA GLY A 42 8.33 -0.10 9.80
C GLY A 42 9.00 -1.32 9.17
N LEU A 43 9.51 -2.18 10.02
CA LEU A 43 10.05 -3.47 9.61
C LEU A 43 8.90 -4.42 9.27
N ARG A 44 9.06 -5.18 8.18
CA ARG A 44 8.15 -6.27 7.89
C ARG A 44 8.46 -7.43 8.82
N THR A 45 7.52 -7.78 9.67
CA THR A 45 7.61 -8.93 10.55
C THR A 45 6.84 -10.11 9.95
N ILE A 46 7.43 -11.30 9.97
CA ILE A 46 6.78 -12.55 9.60
C ILE A 46 6.14 -13.13 10.84
N GLU A 47 4.84 -13.37 10.81
CA GLU A 47 4.07 -13.91 11.92
C GLU A 47 3.57 -15.31 11.56
N LEU A 48 4.18 -16.33 12.16
CA LEU A 48 3.84 -17.74 11.93
C LEU A 48 2.78 -18.23 12.92
N GLY A 49 1.98 -19.19 12.49
CA GLY A 49 0.91 -19.80 13.28
C GLY A 49 -0.46 -19.20 12.97
N GLU A 50 -1.41 -19.38 13.89
CA GLU A 50 -2.75 -18.82 13.75
C GLU A 50 -2.79 -17.42 14.36
N SER A 51 -3.35 -16.45 13.62
CA SER A 51 -3.59 -15.11 14.09
C SER A 51 -5.09 -14.78 13.95
N GLU A 52 -5.68 -14.27 15.03
CA GLU A 52 -7.09 -13.83 15.02
C GLU A 52 -7.26 -12.41 14.44
N PHE A 53 -6.16 -11.65 14.31
CA PHE A 53 -6.21 -10.23 14.00
C PHE A 53 -5.63 -9.87 12.63
N VAL A 54 -4.80 -10.73 12.05
CA VAL A 54 -4.05 -10.47 10.81
C VAL A 54 -4.13 -11.68 9.89
N ASP A 55 -4.38 -11.43 8.59
CA ASP A 55 -4.21 -12.48 7.58
C ASP A 55 -2.71 -12.73 7.36
N ASN A 56 -2.21 -13.79 7.98
CA ASN A 56 -0.83 -14.25 7.90
C ASN A 56 -0.65 -15.48 6.98
N THR A 57 -1.57 -15.67 6.03
CA THR A 57 -1.52 -16.79 5.08
C THR A 57 -0.21 -16.83 4.30
N LEU A 58 0.30 -15.66 3.84
CA LEU A 58 1.59 -15.59 3.16
C LEU A 58 2.75 -15.90 4.12
N ASP A 59 2.70 -15.38 5.33
CA ASP A 59 3.72 -15.58 6.35
C ASP A 59 3.89 -17.09 6.66
N ASN A 60 2.76 -17.80 6.81
CA ASN A 60 2.76 -19.26 7.00
C ASN A 60 3.30 -20.04 5.79
N GLN A 61 3.31 -19.44 4.60
CA GLN A 61 3.99 -19.99 3.42
C GLN A 61 5.46 -19.54 3.34
N HIS A 62 5.98 -18.89 4.37
CA HIS A 62 7.32 -18.27 4.40
C HIS A 62 7.48 -17.23 3.28
N LYS A 63 6.43 -16.48 2.99
CA LYS A 63 6.41 -15.46 1.93
C LYS A 63 6.04 -14.10 2.47
N MET A 64 6.52 -13.10 1.78
CA MET A 64 6.06 -11.72 1.93
C MET A 64 5.84 -11.10 0.56
N LYS A 65 5.22 -9.92 0.51
CA LYS A 65 4.97 -9.20 -0.72
C LYS A 65 5.48 -7.78 -0.62
N ILE A 66 6.27 -7.36 -1.62
CA ILE A 66 6.70 -5.98 -1.79
C ILE A 66 5.75 -5.32 -2.77
N ASN A 67 4.99 -4.33 -2.32
CA ASN A 67 3.98 -3.68 -3.11
C ASN A 67 4.47 -2.33 -3.64
N ALA A 68 4.21 -2.08 -4.93
CA ALA A 68 4.32 -0.77 -5.53
C ALA A 68 2.92 -0.23 -5.84
N ALA A 69 2.75 1.06 -5.65
CA ALA A 69 1.52 1.78 -5.95
C ALA A 69 1.75 2.81 -7.05
N TRP A 70 0.68 3.05 -7.81
CA TRP A 70 0.58 4.10 -8.81
C TRP A 70 -0.29 5.23 -8.26
N GLY A 71 0.13 6.47 -8.47
CA GLY A 71 -0.58 7.66 -8.03
C GLY A 71 -0.49 8.80 -9.06
N GLY A 72 -1.25 9.85 -8.81
CA GLY A 72 -1.33 11.02 -9.67
C GLY A 72 -2.42 10.94 -10.73
N GLY A 73 -3.45 10.10 -10.53
CA GLY A 73 -4.63 10.04 -11.38
C GLY A 73 -5.77 9.27 -10.74
N TYR A 74 -6.99 9.47 -11.24
CA TYR A 74 -8.18 8.78 -10.74
C TYR A 74 -8.27 7.33 -11.21
N THR A 75 -7.75 7.04 -12.39
CA THR A 75 -7.84 5.72 -13.00
C THR A 75 -6.58 5.40 -13.77
N ASN A 76 -5.95 4.28 -13.43
CA ASN A 76 -4.87 3.73 -14.22
C ASN A 76 -5.41 3.17 -15.55
N ARG A 77 -5.05 3.80 -16.68
CA ARG A 77 -5.56 3.47 -18.02
C ARG A 77 -4.69 2.50 -18.80
N ARG A 78 -3.60 2.00 -18.23
CA ARG A 78 -2.64 1.08 -18.89
C ARG A 78 -1.95 0.19 -17.87
N ASN A 79 -1.31 -0.86 -18.36
CA ASN A 79 -0.36 -1.60 -17.50
C ASN A 79 0.86 -0.71 -17.22
N VAL A 80 1.24 -0.60 -15.94
CA VAL A 80 2.43 0.11 -15.50
C VAL A 80 3.48 -0.92 -15.12
N ILE A 81 4.56 -0.98 -15.89
CA ILE A 81 5.68 -1.89 -15.64
C ILE A 81 6.75 -1.11 -14.88
N ILE A 82 7.20 -1.66 -13.77
CA ILE A 82 8.17 -1.06 -12.87
C ILE A 82 9.35 -2.01 -12.73
N ASP A 83 10.48 -1.64 -13.31
CA ASP A 83 11.74 -2.32 -13.07
C ASP A 83 12.30 -1.89 -11.71
N PHE A 84 12.81 -2.81 -10.94
CA PHE A 84 13.45 -2.53 -9.66
C PHE A 84 14.73 -3.37 -9.51
N LYS A 85 15.59 -2.94 -8.61
CA LYS A 85 16.81 -3.66 -8.23
C LYS A 85 16.94 -3.68 -6.71
N ILE A 86 17.64 -4.68 -6.23
CA ILE A 86 18.13 -4.70 -4.86
C ILE A 86 19.36 -3.80 -4.81
N ASP A 87 19.43 -2.94 -3.81
CA ASP A 87 20.55 -2.03 -3.61
C ASP A 87 20.95 -2.03 -2.13
N GLU A 88 21.93 -2.86 -1.81
CA GLU A 88 22.40 -3.04 -0.45
C GLU A 88 23.05 -1.76 0.11
N SER A 89 23.54 -0.87 -0.75
CA SER A 89 24.15 0.39 -0.33
C SER A 89 23.16 1.34 0.37
N LEU A 90 21.85 1.11 0.22
CA LEU A 90 20.83 1.86 0.93
C LEU A 90 20.84 1.60 2.44
N CYS A 91 21.53 0.55 2.90
CA CYS A 91 21.73 0.27 4.31
C CYS A 91 22.95 1.00 4.89
N ASP A 92 23.82 1.58 4.05
CA ASP A 92 25.05 2.22 4.48
C ASP A 92 24.80 3.40 5.42
N ASN A 93 25.51 3.41 6.55
CA ASN A 93 25.39 4.45 7.58
C ASN A 93 23.98 4.61 8.18
N LEU A 94 23.10 3.63 8.03
CA LEU A 94 21.83 3.57 8.72
C LEU A 94 21.94 2.74 10.01
N TYR A 95 21.15 3.12 11.01
CA TYR A 95 21.13 2.50 12.32
C TYR A 95 19.69 2.32 12.80
N PHE A 96 19.43 1.22 13.47
CA PHE A 96 18.16 1.03 14.17
C PHE A 96 18.03 2.06 15.30
N LYS A 97 16.93 2.82 15.31
CA LYS A 97 16.71 3.87 16.31
C LYS A 97 16.59 3.32 17.73
N SER A 98 16.07 2.11 17.87
CA SER A 98 15.85 1.43 19.16
C SER A 98 17.13 0.96 19.82
N THR A 99 18.06 0.39 19.04
CA THR A 99 19.25 -0.31 19.56
C THR A 99 20.55 0.42 19.23
N ASN A 100 20.51 1.39 18.31
CA ASN A 100 21.68 2.05 17.73
C ASN A 100 22.68 1.07 17.08
N GLN A 101 22.19 -0.13 16.68
CA GLN A 101 22.97 -1.08 15.90
C GLN A 101 22.92 -0.71 14.41
N PRO A 102 23.98 -0.94 13.64
CA PRO A 102 23.98 -0.68 12.21
C PRO A 102 22.95 -1.58 11.53
N LEU A 103 22.26 -1.01 10.54
CA LEU A 103 21.39 -1.76 9.65
C LEU A 103 22.26 -2.60 8.72
N VAL A 104 22.04 -3.90 8.67
CA VAL A 104 22.77 -4.82 7.81
C VAL A 104 21.86 -5.30 6.69
N PRO A 105 22.29 -5.28 5.42
CA PRO A 105 21.50 -5.83 4.34
C PRO A 105 21.22 -7.31 4.57
N MET A 106 19.98 -7.74 4.31
CA MET A 106 19.63 -9.16 4.40
C MET A 106 20.44 -9.96 3.38
N PRO A 107 21.13 -11.04 3.79
CA PRO A 107 21.91 -11.86 2.87
C PRO A 107 21.08 -12.37 1.68
N ALA A 108 21.64 -12.32 0.48
CA ALA A 108 20.94 -12.74 -0.74
C ALA A 108 20.53 -14.23 -0.73
N SER A 109 21.16 -15.05 0.12
CA SER A 109 20.78 -16.47 0.34
C SER A 109 19.48 -16.66 1.12
N TYR A 110 18.95 -15.60 1.78
CA TYR A 110 17.80 -15.69 2.67
C TYR A 110 16.47 -15.49 1.94
N TYR A 111 16.49 -15.04 0.69
CA TYR A 111 15.26 -14.77 -0.05
C TYR A 111 15.39 -15.09 -1.54
N LYS A 112 14.23 -15.24 -2.19
CA LYS A 112 14.10 -15.36 -3.64
C LYS A 112 12.94 -14.46 -4.09
N LEU A 113 13.22 -13.57 -5.02
CA LEU A 113 12.19 -12.76 -5.68
C LEU A 113 11.50 -13.58 -6.77
N ALA A 114 10.18 -13.45 -6.88
CA ALA A 114 9.41 -14.07 -7.96
C ALA A 114 9.66 -13.40 -9.32
N SER A 115 10.06 -12.13 -9.32
CA SER A 115 10.36 -11.33 -10.53
C SER A 115 11.25 -10.15 -10.14
N ASP A 116 11.93 -9.58 -11.11
CA ASP A 116 12.64 -8.30 -11.05
C ASP A 116 11.81 -7.12 -11.56
N GLN A 117 10.53 -7.39 -11.86
CA GLN A 117 9.56 -6.39 -12.30
C GLN A 117 8.25 -6.50 -11.50
N ILE A 118 7.60 -5.37 -11.28
CA ILE A 118 6.22 -5.29 -10.79
C ILE A 118 5.36 -4.72 -11.91
N THR A 119 4.31 -5.43 -12.29
CA THR A 119 3.31 -4.92 -13.24
C THR A 119 2.03 -4.58 -12.51
N ILE A 120 1.65 -3.30 -12.51
CA ILE A 120 0.34 -2.85 -12.04
C ILE A 120 -0.62 -2.92 -13.22
N PRO A 121 -1.62 -3.81 -13.21
CA PRO A 121 -2.56 -3.95 -14.31
C PRO A 121 -3.40 -2.69 -14.52
N GLN A 122 -3.86 -2.50 -15.75
CA GLN A 122 -4.86 -1.47 -16.06
C GLN A 122 -6.05 -1.57 -15.10
N GLY A 123 -6.50 -0.44 -14.60
CA GLY A 123 -7.61 -0.34 -13.65
C GLY A 123 -7.23 -0.63 -12.19
N GLN A 124 -6.01 -1.08 -11.94
CA GLN A 124 -5.48 -1.30 -10.58
C GLN A 124 -4.54 -0.16 -10.20
N ILE A 125 -4.47 0.13 -8.92
CA ILE A 125 -3.58 1.17 -8.36
C ILE A 125 -2.38 0.59 -7.63
N MET A 126 -2.35 -0.72 -7.43
CA MET A 126 -1.29 -1.40 -6.68
C MET A 126 -1.07 -2.81 -7.23
N ALA A 127 0.17 -3.24 -7.24
CA ALA A 127 0.58 -4.62 -7.43
C ALA A 127 1.88 -4.88 -6.67
N GLY A 128 2.29 -6.13 -6.57
CA GLY A 128 3.53 -6.44 -5.86
C GLY A 128 4.20 -7.71 -6.36
N VAL A 129 5.45 -7.87 -5.97
CA VAL A 129 6.26 -9.07 -6.17
C VAL A 129 6.30 -9.89 -4.89
N GLU A 130 6.14 -11.20 -5.03
CA GLU A 130 6.33 -12.12 -3.92
C GLU A 130 7.81 -12.36 -3.67
N VAL A 131 8.14 -12.43 -2.39
CA VAL A 131 9.47 -12.79 -1.89
C VAL A 131 9.31 -14.08 -1.09
N GLN A 132 9.95 -15.14 -1.52
CA GLN A 132 10.05 -16.39 -0.76
C GLN A 132 11.24 -16.31 0.18
N LEU A 133 11.02 -16.45 1.48
CA LEU A 133 12.09 -16.62 2.45
C LEU A 133 12.56 -18.07 2.46
N THR A 134 13.86 -18.26 2.63
CA THR A 134 14.49 -19.59 2.60
C THR A 134 14.66 -20.16 4.00
N ASP A 135 14.92 -21.46 4.08
CA ASP A 135 15.24 -22.12 5.35
C ASP A 135 16.47 -21.50 6.03
N ALA A 136 17.40 -20.94 5.26
CA ALA A 136 18.57 -20.25 5.80
C ALA A 136 18.19 -18.99 6.61
N PHE A 137 17.15 -18.26 6.20
CA PHE A 137 16.60 -17.15 6.97
C PHE A 137 16.06 -17.64 8.32
N PHE A 138 15.25 -18.68 8.32
CA PHE A 138 14.62 -19.19 9.54
C PHE A 138 15.60 -19.92 10.48
N ALA A 139 16.75 -20.39 9.96
CA ALA A 139 17.79 -21.02 10.74
C ALA A 139 18.74 -20.03 11.43
N ASP A 140 18.73 -18.76 11.02
CA ASP A 140 19.58 -17.73 11.63
C ASP A 140 18.86 -17.09 12.82
N GLU A 141 19.46 -17.19 14.01
CA GLU A 141 18.94 -16.55 15.23
C GLU A 141 18.78 -15.02 15.08
N LYS A 142 19.58 -14.40 14.20
CA LYS A 142 19.50 -12.97 13.92
C LYS A 142 18.26 -12.57 13.11
N SER A 143 17.57 -13.51 12.48
CA SER A 143 16.31 -13.24 11.78
C SER A 143 15.17 -12.91 12.77
N THR A 144 15.33 -13.26 14.03
CA THR A 144 14.44 -12.87 15.13
C THR A 144 14.95 -11.59 15.77
N GLY A 145 14.32 -10.46 15.48
CA GLY A 145 14.71 -9.15 16.03
C GLY A 145 15.17 -8.15 14.96
N GLU A 146 15.73 -7.03 15.41
CA GLU A 146 16.16 -5.91 14.56
C GLU A 146 17.60 -6.09 14.11
N ASN A 147 17.86 -6.96 13.13
CA ASN A 147 19.22 -7.20 12.63
C ASN A 147 19.32 -6.97 11.10
N TYR A 148 18.25 -7.17 10.35
CA TYR A 148 18.19 -7.00 8.91
C TYR A 148 17.12 -6.02 8.50
#